data_e5d2cb9316d8c1bb45e6c4c3ed0a9e12
#
_entry.id   e5d2cb9316d8c1bb45e6c4c3ed0a9e12
#
_cell.length_a   1.000
_cell.length_b   1.000
_cell.length_c   1.000
_cell.angle_alpha   90.00
_cell.angle_beta   90.00
_cell.angle_gamma   90.00
#
_symmetry.space_group_name_H-M   'P 1'
#
loop_
_entity.id
_entity.type
_entity.pdbx_description
1 polymer ?
#
loop_
_entity_poly.entity_id
_entity_poly.type
_entity_poly.pdbx_seq_one_letter_code
_entity_poly.pdbx_strand_id
1 'polypeptide(L)'
;MSHRRGILIICLLLVVTAMAAQQDVRIGGCRRGTPRVQHTPMLRSAQPRHPGGDYYIGKRHQLTVLVSFGDLSFEGDETATMEKWSKIMNGKGFQEEPYIGSVHDYFYDQSYEKFDLTFDLQYVQLTGKASRYASNDYDDENSQYLVNDIMDILLGRDINWSLYDWNGDGYVNQLLIIYAGIGMNDGGGSNSIWSHQWWLSDHKNLSTEDKYDYCEPRSVSYGSKTYLVDCYCAVPEKGKRYATFGTICHEYTHCFGFPDFYFSSTSYVKDWDLMDYGNYNGGGYLPCGYSAHERWLMGWLTLEELTEAKTVSDMPALCDESEAYLIRNDGYENEYYIIENRQQKKWDAKLPGSGVVIFHIDYDPSVWVSTDVSPNHNAYTDKFGVYIPSSRMYTIFPANGNTSTIFADRWAFPYLDNNELTNTSSPAASLIHENSDGSLKMNKPITDITVTDGLASFKFMGGTTGLFEQKVLGEPKILYDFGPIYIIRNAQGEIKKVIKR
;
A
#
# COMPACT_ATOMS: atom_id res chain seq x y z
N MET A 1 36.15 43.07 -50.62
CA MET A 1 35.83 43.42 -49.23
C MET A 1 34.58 42.69 -48.84
N SER A 2 34.75 41.57 -48.16
CA SER A 2 33.70 40.60 -47.86
C SER A 2 33.31 40.73 -46.38
N HIS A 3 32.06 41.08 -46.12
CA HIS A 3 31.50 41.09 -44.77
C HIS A 3 30.90 39.70 -44.48
N ARG A 4 31.58 38.93 -43.65
CA ARG A 4 31.01 37.73 -43.03
C ARG A 4 30.12 38.18 -41.87
N ARG A 5 28.82 37.97 -42.01
CA ARG A 5 27.88 38.03 -40.88
C ARG A 5 27.90 36.68 -40.17
N GLY A 6 28.39 36.64 -38.94
CA GLY A 6 28.25 35.49 -38.06
C GLY A 6 26.85 35.42 -37.51
N ILE A 7 26.17 34.33 -37.75
CA ILE A 7 24.89 33.98 -37.12
C ILE A 7 25.21 33.33 -35.78
N LEU A 8 24.90 34.05 -34.70
CA LEU A 8 24.94 33.53 -33.35
C LEU A 8 23.67 32.71 -33.12
N ILE A 9 23.79 31.41 -33.11
CA ILE A 9 22.69 30.53 -32.72
C ILE A 9 22.68 30.52 -31.20
N ILE A 10 21.76 31.28 -30.62
CA ILE A 10 21.40 31.15 -29.22
C ILE A 10 20.52 29.90 -29.09
N CYS A 11 21.08 28.81 -28.60
CA CYS A 11 20.31 27.68 -28.10
C CYS A 11 19.59 28.15 -26.82
N LEU A 12 18.35 28.58 -26.99
CA LEU A 12 17.42 28.74 -25.88
C LEU A 12 17.08 27.32 -25.41
N LEU A 13 17.73 26.86 -24.36
CA LEU A 13 17.25 25.74 -23.56
C LEU A 13 15.94 26.21 -22.92
N LEU A 14 14.84 25.90 -23.56
CA LEU A 14 13.53 25.84 -22.93
C LEU A 14 13.59 24.66 -21.94
N VAL A 15 13.92 24.97 -20.70
CA VAL A 15 13.53 24.13 -19.59
C VAL A 15 12.02 24.24 -19.54
N VAL A 16 11.35 23.33 -20.23
CA VAL A 16 9.94 23.06 -20.00
C VAL A 16 9.89 22.39 -18.65
N THR A 17 9.76 23.18 -17.59
CA THR A 17 9.15 22.69 -16.37
C THR A 17 7.74 22.32 -16.77
N ALA A 18 7.53 21.05 -17.06
CA ALA A 18 6.20 20.48 -17.09
C ALA A 18 5.65 20.66 -15.67
N MET A 19 4.92 21.75 -15.43
CA MET A 19 3.92 21.76 -14.38
C MET A 19 2.92 20.71 -14.83
N ALA A 20 3.08 19.50 -14.32
CA ALA A 20 2.04 18.49 -14.39
C ALA A 20 0.85 19.10 -13.66
N ALA A 21 -0.12 19.56 -14.42
CA ALA A 21 -1.38 20.00 -13.85
C ALA A 21 -2.03 18.75 -13.27
N GLN A 22 -2.20 18.77 -11.96
CA GLN A 22 -2.91 17.75 -11.22
C GLN A 22 -4.27 17.53 -11.85
N GLN A 23 -4.50 16.32 -12.30
CA GLN A 23 -5.82 15.83 -12.60
C GLN A 23 -6.35 15.14 -11.36
N ASP A 24 -7.46 15.65 -10.85
CA ASP A 24 -8.32 14.91 -9.97
C ASP A 24 -8.92 13.74 -10.75
N VAL A 25 -8.18 12.65 -10.87
CA VAL A 25 -8.70 11.43 -11.48
C VAL A 25 -9.42 10.66 -10.39
N ARG A 26 -10.72 10.52 -10.54
CA ARG A 26 -11.51 9.67 -9.68
C ARG A 26 -11.23 8.23 -9.98
N ILE A 27 -10.74 7.58 -8.99
CA ILE A 27 -10.37 6.18 -9.06
C ILE A 27 -11.25 5.47 -8.05
N GLY A 28 -12.21 4.70 -8.57
CA GLY A 28 -12.97 3.63 -7.93
C GLY A 28 -13.42 3.74 -6.48
N GLY A 29 -13.38 4.85 -5.84
CA GLY A 29 -13.78 5.04 -4.44
C GLY A 29 -12.81 5.87 -3.63
N CYS A 30 -11.63 6.09 -4.15
CA CYS A 30 -10.59 6.81 -3.47
C CYS A 30 -10.14 8.04 -4.27
N ARG A 31 -9.77 9.07 -3.56
CA ARG A 31 -9.13 10.26 -4.12
C ARG A 31 -7.90 10.57 -3.30
N ARG A 32 -6.82 10.79 -3.99
CA ARG A 32 -5.54 11.18 -3.39
C ARG A 32 -5.06 12.49 -3.99
N GLY A 33 -4.66 13.42 -3.14
CA GLY A 33 -4.07 14.69 -3.54
C GLY A 33 -2.56 14.69 -3.53
N THR A 34 -1.96 15.51 -4.36
CA THR A 34 -0.53 15.80 -4.29
C THR A 34 -0.33 17.08 -3.51
N PRO A 35 0.45 17.10 -2.44
CA PRO A 35 0.68 18.29 -1.64
C PRO A 35 1.29 19.41 -2.48
N ARG A 36 0.71 20.61 -2.43
CA ARG A 36 1.26 21.80 -3.09
C ARG A 36 2.56 22.26 -2.50
N VAL A 37 2.77 21.95 -1.27
CA VAL A 37 3.86 22.51 -0.49
C VAL A 37 4.64 21.40 0.16
N GLN A 38 5.90 21.63 0.35
CA GLN A 38 6.85 20.71 1.00
C GLN A 38 6.55 20.50 2.50
N HIS A 39 5.29 20.46 2.90
CA HIS A 39 4.90 20.63 4.28
C HIS A 39 4.76 19.38 5.09
N THR A 40 4.53 18.27 4.46
CA THR A 40 4.45 17.02 5.17
C THR A 40 5.67 16.17 4.81
N PRO A 41 6.80 16.43 5.47
CA PRO A 41 7.98 15.61 5.27
C PRO A 41 7.65 14.13 5.44
N MET A 42 6.64 13.81 6.25
CA MET A 42 6.22 12.44 6.40
C MET A 42 5.54 11.87 5.16
N LEU A 43 4.67 12.60 4.47
CA LEU A 43 4.13 12.13 3.20
C LEU A 43 5.21 12.03 2.12
N ARG A 44 6.16 12.95 2.13
CA ARG A 44 7.35 12.86 1.30
C ARG A 44 8.32 11.83 1.79
N SER A 45 8.34 11.58 3.09
CA SER A 45 9.14 10.59 3.71
C SER A 45 8.41 9.26 3.88
N ALA A 46 7.15 9.19 3.91
CA ALA A 46 6.36 7.98 3.77
C ALA A 46 6.42 7.39 2.36
N GLN A 47 7.10 8.09 1.49
CA GLN A 47 7.50 7.45 0.27
C GLN A 47 8.14 6.14 0.58
N PRO A 48 7.80 5.14 -0.20
CA PRO A 48 8.40 3.83 -0.13
C PRO A 48 9.89 3.99 -0.08
N ARG A 49 10.37 3.85 1.06
CA ARG A 49 11.70 4.07 1.31
C ARG A 49 12.24 2.91 1.89
N HIS A 50 13.28 3.04 1.93
CA HIS A 50 14.13 2.16 2.63
C HIS A 50 13.44 1.39 3.74
N PRO A 51 13.55 0.06 3.76
CA PRO A 51 13.29 -0.74 4.94
C PRO A 51 13.98 -0.07 6.13
N GLY A 52 13.25 0.25 7.17
CA GLY A 52 13.81 0.84 8.38
C GLY A 52 13.42 2.28 8.69
N GLY A 53 12.47 2.86 7.97
CA GLY A 53 11.81 4.06 8.46
C GLY A 53 11.11 3.78 9.78
N ASP A 54 11.34 4.59 10.79
CA ASP A 54 10.84 4.39 12.15
C ASP A 54 9.48 5.08 12.41
N TYR A 55 8.90 5.75 11.40
CA TYR A 55 7.63 6.47 11.52
C TYR A 55 6.45 5.55 11.80
N TYR A 56 6.45 4.36 11.20
CA TYR A 56 5.40 3.37 11.31
C TYR A 56 5.76 2.23 12.26
N ILE A 57 6.59 2.53 13.25
CA ILE A 57 7.05 1.61 14.26
C ILE A 57 6.79 2.20 15.65
N GLY A 58 6.54 1.33 16.63
CA GLY A 58 6.30 1.68 18.01
C GLY A 58 4.87 2.16 18.24
N LYS A 59 4.68 2.80 19.39
CA LYS A 59 3.38 3.32 19.82
C LYS A 59 3.13 4.67 19.17
N ARG A 60 1.98 4.79 18.51
CA ARG A 60 1.53 6.03 17.88
C ARG A 60 0.08 6.32 18.26
N HIS A 61 -0.27 7.59 18.23
CA HIS A 61 -1.62 8.07 18.46
C HIS A 61 -2.19 8.68 17.18
N GLN A 62 -3.45 8.39 16.90
CA GLN A 62 -4.18 8.91 15.76
C GLN A 62 -5.43 9.64 16.22
N LEU A 63 -5.50 10.94 15.98
CA LEU A 63 -6.72 11.70 16.23
C LEU A 63 -7.80 11.26 15.23
N THR A 64 -8.91 10.78 15.77
CA THR A 64 -10.04 10.28 14.99
C THR A 64 -11.32 11.00 15.39
N VAL A 65 -12.02 11.57 14.44
CA VAL A 65 -13.22 12.37 14.69
C VAL A 65 -14.45 11.68 14.13
N LEU A 66 -15.38 11.37 15.02
CA LEU A 66 -16.72 10.88 14.67
C LEU A 66 -17.64 12.07 14.46
N VAL A 67 -18.17 12.25 13.24
CA VAL A 67 -18.89 13.46 12.85
C VAL A 67 -20.36 13.17 12.56
N SER A 68 -21.26 13.80 13.31
CA SER A 68 -22.68 13.90 12.99
C SER A 68 -23.00 15.28 12.41
N PHE A 69 -24.03 15.34 11.57
CA PHE A 69 -24.49 16.54 10.88
C PHE A 69 -25.83 17.02 11.46
N GLY A 70 -26.25 18.22 11.11
CA GLY A 70 -27.55 18.79 11.56
C GLY A 70 -28.76 17.99 11.10
N ASP A 71 -28.63 17.20 10.05
CA ASP A 71 -29.73 16.40 9.48
C ASP A 71 -29.40 14.90 9.39
N LEU A 72 -28.21 14.48 9.81
CA LEU A 72 -27.77 13.07 9.74
C LEU A 72 -26.82 12.76 10.90
N SER A 73 -27.16 11.78 11.70
CA SER A 73 -26.37 11.35 12.86
C SER A 73 -26.07 9.86 12.78
N PHE A 74 -25.06 9.43 13.55
CA PHE A 74 -24.83 8.02 13.83
C PHE A 74 -26.06 7.37 14.46
N GLU A 75 -26.15 6.07 14.38
CA GLU A 75 -27.16 5.31 15.08
C GLU A 75 -26.88 5.31 16.59
N GLY A 76 -27.84 5.79 17.37
CA GLY A 76 -27.71 5.98 18.82
C GLY A 76 -27.31 7.40 19.22
N ASP A 77 -27.07 7.61 20.51
CA ASP A 77 -26.56 8.86 21.02
C ASP A 77 -25.01 8.91 20.97
N GLU A 78 -24.43 10.02 21.42
CA GLU A 78 -22.98 10.22 21.46
C GLU A 78 -22.28 9.11 22.25
N THR A 79 -22.81 8.75 23.42
CA THR A 79 -22.21 7.74 24.30
C THR A 79 -22.18 6.37 23.62
N ALA A 80 -23.31 5.93 23.07
CA ALA A 80 -23.40 4.66 22.35
C ALA A 80 -22.51 4.64 21.10
N THR A 81 -22.44 5.77 20.38
CA THR A 81 -21.56 5.93 19.22
C THR A 81 -20.08 5.80 19.62
N MET A 82 -19.66 6.51 20.66
CA MET A 82 -18.29 6.45 21.17
C MET A 82 -17.90 5.05 21.64
N GLU A 83 -18.79 4.36 22.36
CA GLU A 83 -18.56 2.99 22.83
C GLU A 83 -18.40 2.01 21.65
N LYS A 84 -19.30 2.08 20.68
CA LYS A 84 -19.26 1.24 19.46
C LYS A 84 -17.95 1.44 18.71
N TRP A 85 -17.63 2.70 18.38
CA TRP A 85 -16.45 3.01 17.61
C TRP A 85 -15.15 2.79 18.36
N SER A 86 -15.15 2.93 19.70
CA SER A 86 -13.98 2.56 20.52
C SER A 86 -13.64 1.08 20.39
N LYS A 87 -14.64 0.20 20.33
CA LYS A 87 -14.42 -1.23 20.10
C LYS A 87 -13.90 -1.50 18.69
N ILE A 88 -14.53 -0.93 17.66
CA ILE A 88 -14.16 -1.13 16.26
C ILE A 88 -12.74 -0.61 15.99
N MET A 89 -12.38 0.54 16.55
CA MET A 89 -11.09 1.17 16.30
C MET A 89 -9.96 0.61 17.17
N ASN A 90 -10.21 0.34 18.47
CA ASN A 90 -9.16 0.07 19.45
C ASN A 90 -9.31 -1.25 20.20
N GLY A 91 -10.38 -2.00 20.02
CA GLY A 91 -10.65 -3.21 20.80
C GLY A 91 -9.62 -4.29 20.52
N LYS A 92 -8.68 -4.53 21.46
CA LYS A 92 -7.67 -5.58 21.31
C LYS A 92 -8.31 -6.96 21.31
N GLY A 93 -8.07 -7.73 20.25
CA GLY A 93 -8.69 -9.03 20.03
C GLY A 93 -10.21 -8.93 19.86
N PHE A 94 -10.71 -7.85 19.26
CA PHE A 94 -12.12 -7.63 19.04
C PHE A 94 -12.69 -8.66 18.05
N GLN A 95 -13.64 -9.47 18.49
CA GLN A 95 -14.23 -10.59 17.73
C GLN A 95 -15.76 -10.64 17.89
N GLU A 96 -16.42 -9.48 17.78
CA GLU A 96 -17.87 -9.44 17.67
C GLU A 96 -18.26 -9.65 16.19
N GLU A 97 -18.90 -10.78 15.85
CA GLU A 97 -19.34 -11.07 14.48
C GLU A 97 -19.96 -9.85 13.79
N PRO A 98 -19.54 -9.48 12.55
CA PRO A 98 -18.66 -10.21 11.65
C PRO A 98 -17.16 -9.83 11.71
N TYR A 99 -16.73 -9.08 12.71
CA TYR A 99 -15.35 -8.65 12.88
C TYR A 99 -14.46 -9.78 13.42
N ILE A 100 -13.23 -9.86 12.95
CA ILE A 100 -12.19 -10.76 13.48
C ILE A 100 -11.10 -10.02 14.25
N GLY A 101 -11.17 -8.71 14.30
CA GLY A 101 -10.28 -7.79 14.98
C GLY A 101 -10.75 -6.36 14.83
N SER A 102 -10.14 -5.44 15.55
CA SER A 102 -10.32 -3.99 15.40
C SER A 102 -9.40 -3.43 14.31
N VAL A 103 -9.56 -2.14 14.00
CA VAL A 103 -8.62 -1.42 13.10
C VAL A 103 -7.21 -1.40 13.72
N HIS A 104 -7.09 -1.24 15.05
CA HIS A 104 -5.83 -1.43 15.77
C HIS A 104 -5.25 -2.82 15.51
N ASP A 105 -6.04 -3.89 15.71
CA ASP A 105 -5.58 -5.27 15.50
C ASP A 105 -5.13 -5.50 14.06
N TYR A 106 -5.83 -4.92 13.08
CA TYR A 106 -5.42 -5.00 11.69
C TYR A 106 -4.00 -4.47 11.48
N PHE A 107 -3.71 -3.23 11.86
CA PHE A 107 -2.37 -2.63 11.67
C PHE A 107 -1.30 -3.30 12.53
N TYR A 108 -1.66 -3.74 13.72
CA TYR A 108 -0.77 -4.46 14.64
C TYR A 108 -0.32 -5.80 14.05
N ASP A 109 -1.27 -6.59 13.53
CA ASP A 109 -1.00 -7.86 12.85
C ASP A 109 -0.21 -7.66 11.54
N GLN A 110 -0.59 -6.66 10.73
CA GLN A 110 0.10 -6.40 9.46
C GLN A 110 1.56 -6.02 9.67
N SER A 111 1.87 -5.37 10.77
CA SER A 111 3.22 -4.91 11.12
C SER A 111 4.03 -5.93 11.91
N TYR A 112 3.52 -7.13 12.14
CA TYR A 112 4.13 -8.11 13.05
C TYR A 112 4.39 -7.50 14.43
N GLU A 113 3.34 -6.88 14.99
CA GLU A 113 3.35 -6.23 16.32
C GLU A 113 4.27 -5.00 16.44
N LYS A 114 4.83 -4.50 15.34
CA LYS A 114 5.76 -3.37 15.37
C LYS A 114 5.08 -2.01 15.43
N PHE A 115 3.83 -1.89 14.95
CA PHE A 115 3.08 -0.64 14.88
C PHE A 115 1.83 -0.71 15.76
N ASP A 116 1.96 -0.20 17.01
CA ASP A 116 0.89 -0.18 18.02
C ASP A 116 0.16 1.17 17.96
N LEU A 117 -0.89 1.23 17.14
CA LEU A 117 -1.62 2.45 16.80
C LEU A 117 -2.86 2.59 17.69
N THR A 118 -2.96 3.65 18.48
CA THR A 118 -4.14 3.99 19.28
C THR A 118 -4.92 5.10 18.60
N PHE A 119 -6.21 4.90 18.40
CA PHE A 119 -7.14 5.90 17.84
C PHE A 119 -7.81 6.70 18.95
N ASP A 120 -7.44 7.97 19.09
CA ASP A 120 -8.01 8.89 20.07
C ASP A 120 -9.30 9.49 19.52
N LEU A 121 -10.45 9.01 19.98
CA LEU A 121 -11.75 9.36 19.44
C LEU A 121 -12.25 10.69 20.01
N GLN A 122 -12.78 11.52 19.12
CA GLN A 122 -13.50 12.74 19.43
C GLN A 122 -14.86 12.71 18.73
N TYR A 123 -15.96 13.01 19.41
CA TYR A 123 -17.26 13.17 18.77
C TYR A 123 -17.51 14.64 18.46
N VAL A 124 -17.96 14.94 17.25
CA VAL A 124 -18.29 16.29 16.78
C VAL A 124 -19.69 16.30 16.19
N GLN A 125 -20.53 17.20 16.69
CA GLN A 125 -21.85 17.50 16.14
C GLN A 125 -21.78 18.79 15.33
N LEU A 126 -21.86 18.70 14.01
CA LEU A 126 -21.97 19.85 13.14
C LEU A 126 -23.43 20.32 13.03
N THR A 127 -23.64 21.61 12.85
CA THR A 127 -24.96 22.20 12.61
C THR A 127 -25.36 22.18 11.15
N GLY A 128 -24.39 22.12 10.24
CA GLY A 128 -24.57 22.04 8.80
C GLY A 128 -25.21 20.72 8.37
N LYS A 129 -25.93 20.73 7.25
CA LYS A 129 -26.42 19.49 6.63
C LYS A 129 -25.31 18.69 5.99
N ALA A 130 -25.41 17.36 5.98
CA ALA A 130 -24.43 16.48 5.35
C ALA A 130 -24.17 16.84 3.88
N SER A 131 -25.21 17.21 3.14
CA SER A 131 -25.11 17.63 1.74
C SER A 131 -24.28 18.90 1.49
N ARG A 132 -24.02 19.73 2.53
CA ARG A 132 -23.12 20.89 2.43
C ARG A 132 -21.70 20.50 2.12
N TYR A 133 -21.26 19.33 2.62
CA TYR A 133 -19.91 18.83 2.55
C TYR A 133 -19.71 17.83 1.42
N ALA A 134 -20.79 17.47 0.73
CA ALA A 134 -20.79 16.59 -0.43
C ALA A 134 -20.57 17.39 -1.71
N SER A 135 -19.99 16.77 -2.71
CA SER A 135 -19.89 17.30 -4.06
C SER A 135 -21.04 16.81 -4.92
N ASN A 136 -21.66 17.71 -5.68
CA ASN A 136 -22.69 17.34 -6.66
C ASN A 136 -22.11 16.68 -7.91
N ASP A 137 -20.80 16.84 -8.17
CA ASP A 137 -20.13 16.49 -9.43
C ASP A 137 -19.09 15.39 -9.31
N TYR A 138 -19.14 14.62 -8.24
CA TYR A 138 -18.11 13.63 -7.95
C TYR A 138 -16.71 14.21 -7.60
N ASP A 139 -16.50 15.46 -7.32
CA ASP A 139 -15.21 16.08 -7.01
C ASP A 139 -15.16 16.59 -5.57
N ASP A 140 -15.47 15.90 -4.54
CA ASP A 140 -15.38 16.26 -3.11
C ASP A 140 -14.88 17.69 -2.81
N GLU A 141 -15.28 18.62 -3.70
CA GLU A 141 -14.88 20.01 -3.74
C GLU A 141 -15.24 20.77 -2.47
N ASN A 142 -16.08 20.16 -1.64
CA ASN A 142 -16.60 20.74 -0.41
C ASN A 142 -16.04 20.07 0.86
N SER A 143 -15.18 19.09 0.75
CA SER A 143 -14.62 18.39 1.92
C SER A 143 -13.72 19.29 2.78
N GLN A 144 -13.10 20.33 2.20
CA GLN A 144 -12.39 21.35 2.98
C GLN A 144 -13.31 22.06 4.00
N TYR A 145 -14.57 22.27 3.68
CA TYR A 145 -15.53 22.85 4.65
C TYR A 145 -15.80 21.90 5.81
N LEU A 146 -15.86 20.57 5.54
CA LEU A 146 -16.00 19.57 6.59
C LEU A 146 -14.85 19.65 7.59
N VAL A 147 -13.60 19.62 7.07
CA VAL A 147 -12.40 19.68 7.93
C VAL A 147 -12.36 20.97 8.71
N ASN A 148 -12.65 22.12 8.09
CA ASN A 148 -12.62 23.41 8.76
C ASN A 148 -13.68 23.52 9.86
N ASP A 149 -14.93 23.11 9.59
CA ASP A 149 -16.01 23.15 10.58
C ASP A 149 -15.71 22.19 11.76
N ILE A 150 -15.07 21.05 11.52
CA ILE A 150 -14.57 20.16 12.57
C ILE A 150 -13.48 20.87 13.40
N MET A 151 -12.49 21.46 12.72
CA MET A 151 -11.36 22.11 13.39
C MET A 151 -11.81 23.29 14.25
N ASP A 152 -12.82 24.05 13.83
CA ASP A 152 -13.39 25.14 14.65
C ASP A 152 -13.92 24.65 15.99
N ILE A 153 -14.48 23.44 16.04
CA ILE A 153 -14.93 22.80 17.28
C ILE A 153 -13.74 22.25 18.08
N LEU A 154 -12.79 21.60 17.41
CA LEU A 154 -11.63 20.99 18.09
C LEU A 154 -10.70 22.03 18.70
N LEU A 155 -10.60 23.22 18.13
CA LEU A 155 -9.83 24.34 18.69
C LEU A 155 -10.32 24.77 20.09
N GLY A 156 -11.59 24.50 20.44
CA GLY A 156 -12.14 24.73 21.77
C GLY A 156 -11.88 23.61 22.79
N ARG A 157 -11.17 22.55 22.40
CA ARG A 157 -10.90 21.37 23.24
C ARG A 157 -9.43 21.31 23.69
N ASP A 158 -9.22 20.69 24.84
CA ASP A 158 -7.87 20.40 25.34
C ASP A 158 -7.33 19.12 24.69
N ILE A 159 -6.71 19.28 23.54
CA ILE A 159 -6.12 18.20 22.74
C ILE A 159 -4.61 18.32 22.78
N ASN A 160 -3.93 17.23 23.15
CA ASN A 160 -2.47 17.15 23.07
C ASN A 160 -2.02 16.88 21.62
N TRP A 161 -1.93 17.93 20.84
CA TRP A 161 -1.54 17.86 19.42
C TRP A 161 -0.14 17.29 19.17
N SER A 162 0.75 17.30 20.19
CA SER A 162 2.10 16.75 20.07
C SER A 162 2.12 15.23 19.88
N LEU A 163 1.05 14.53 20.22
CA LEU A 163 0.93 13.07 20.04
C LEU A 163 0.75 12.69 18.56
N TYR A 164 0.30 13.62 17.75
CA TYR A 164 -0.06 13.39 16.35
C TYR A 164 0.97 13.91 15.36
N ASP A 165 2.03 14.56 15.84
CA ASP A 165 3.22 14.94 15.09
C ASP A 165 4.29 13.85 15.31
N TRP A 166 4.23 12.79 14.50
CA TRP A 166 5.03 11.58 14.73
C TRP A 166 6.50 11.74 14.38
N ASN A 167 6.83 12.65 13.47
CA ASN A 167 8.18 12.91 12.98
C ASN A 167 8.80 14.21 13.51
N GLY A 168 8.03 15.00 14.26
CA GLY A 168 8.51 16.22 14.92
C GLY A 168 8.69 17.42 13.98
N ASP A 169 8.02 17.42 12.82
CA ASP A 169 8.14 18.48 11.81
C ASP A 169 7.17 19.65 12.02
N GLY A 170 6.30 19.56 13.01
CA GLY A 170 5.28 20.57 13.32
C GLY A 170 3.97 20.38 12.57
N TYR A 171 3.81 19.27 11.83
CA TYR A 171 2.54 18.90 11.24
C TYR A 171 1.90 17.71 11.97
N VAL A 172 0.60 17.78 12.16
CA VAL A 172 -0.21 16.60 12.49
C VAL A 172 -0.17 15.68 11.28
N ASN A 173 0.29 14.44 11.47
CA ASN A 173 0.52 13.52 10.36
C ASN A 173 -0.72 13.35 9.48
N GLN A 174 -1.87 13.11 10.10
CA GLN A 174 -3.18 13.10 9.43
C GLN A 174 -4.31 13.23 10.44
N LEU A 175 -5.47 13.67 9.97
CA LEU A 175 -6.74 13.66 10.69
C LEU A 175 -7.63 12.56 10.10
N LEU A 176 -8.06 11.59 10.91
CA LEU A 176 -9.05 10.59 10.47
C LEU A 176 -10.46 11.08 10.81
N ILE A 177 -11.32 11.15 9.81
CA ILE A 177 -12.72 11.57 9.95
C ILE A 177 -13.62 10.40 9.59
N ILE A 178 -14.48 10.01 10.50
CA ILE A 178 -15.56 9.05 10.26
C ILE A 178 -16.87 9.82 10.34
N TYR A 179 -17.55 9.98 9.21
CA TYR A 179 -18.79 10.75 9.14
C TYR A 179 -20.03 9.86 9.12
N ALA A 180 -21.10 10.32 9.76
CA ALA A 180 -22.38 9.61 9.83
C ALA A 180 -22.99 9.36 8.45
N GLY A 181 -23.59 8.19 8.26
CA GLY A 181 -24.34 7.83 7.06
C GLY A 181 -23.56 7.01 6.05
N ILE A 182 -24.08 6.96 4.82
CA ILE A 182 -23.59 6.11 3.73
C ILE A 182 -22.70 6.94 2.81
N GLY A 183 -21.52 6.42 2.49
CA GLY A 183 -20.59 7.04 1.55
C GLY A 183 -21.07 7.01 0.11
N MET A 184 -20.72 8.05 -0.65
CA MET A 184 -21.08 8.14 -2.08
C MET A 184 -20.48 6.99 -2.89
N ASN A 185 -19.27 6.55 -2.55
CA ASN A 185 -18.56 5.42 -3.17
C ASN A 185 -19.32 4.08 -3.04
N ASP A 186 -20.22 3.95 -2.07
CA ASP A 186 -21.02 2.72 -1.88
C ASP A 186 -22.52 3.00 -1.68
N GLY A 187 -23.07 3.85 -2.51
CA GLY A 187 -24.52 3.99 -2.71
C GLY A 187 -25.21 5.11 -1.93
N GLY A 188 -24.48 6.03 -1.31
CA GLY A 188 -25.01 7.20 -0.61
C GLY A 188 -25.63 8.26 -1.54
N GLY A 189 -25.33 8.21 -2.83
CA GLY A 189 -25.84 9.17 -3.82
C GLY A 189 -25.05 10.49 -3.84
N SER A 190 -25.43 11.40 -4.74
CA SER A 190 -24.71 12.65 -5.04
C SER A 190 -24.66 13.67 -3.89
N ASN A 191 -25.46 13.49 -2.86
CA ASN A 191 -25.49 14.36 -1.66
C ASN A 191 -24.66 13.78 -0.50
N SER A 192 -23.88 12.75 -0.76
CA SER A 192 -23.01 12.10 0.22
C SER A 192 -21.54 12.36 -0.11
N ILE A 193 -20.71 12.35 0.91
CA ILE A 193 -19.27 12.54 0.76
C ILE A 193 -18.67 11.24 0.18
N TRP A 194 -17.69 11.37 -0.70
CA TRP A 194 -16.91 10.27 -1.21
C TRP A 194 -15.78 9.92 -0.22
N SER A 195 -15.44 8.64 -0.02
CA SER A 195 -14.29 8.27 0.80
C SER A 195 -13.02 8.72 0.12
N HIS A 196 -12.13 9.40 0.86
CA HIS A 196 -10.89 9.91 0.27
C HIS A 196 -9.86 10.28 1.34
N GLN A 197 -8.60 10.36 0.91
CA GLN A 197 -7.51 11.05 1.60
C GLN A 197 -7.14 12.29 0.79
N TRP A 198 -6.92 13.42 1.46
CA TRP A 198 -6.56 14.68 0.82
C TRP A 198 -5.75 15.61 1.74
N TRP A 199 -5.37 16.79 1.21
CA TRP A 199 -4.78 17.88 1.97
C TRP A 199 -5.61 19.15 1.83
N LEU A 200 -5.75 19.91 2.92
CA LEU A 200 -6.44 21.22 2.88
C LEU A 200 -5.76 22.17 1.91
N SER A 201 -4.42 22.24 1.95
CA SER A 201 -3.63 23.11 1.09
C SER A 201 -3.72 22.81 -0.40
N ASP A 202 -4.28 21.65 -0.77
CA ASP A 202 -4.40 21.23 -2.17
C ASP A 202 -5.82 21.39 -2.74
N HIS A 203 -6.76 21.84 -1.94
CA HIS A 203 -8.08 22.22 -2.44
C HIS A 203 -7.98 23.46 -3.35
N LYS A 204 -8.64 23.39 -4.51
CA LYS A 204 -8.75 24.55 -5.40
C LYS A 204 -9.85 25.47 -4.89
N ASN A 205 -9.56 26.77 -4.87
CA ASN A 205 -10.62 27.80 -4.71
C ASN A 205 -11.50 27.81 -5.94
N LEU A 206 -12.66 27.22 -5.84
CA LEU A 206 -13.62 27.10 -6.94
C LEU A 206 -14.58 28.29 -7.04
N SER A 207 -14.66 29.12 -6.01
CA SER A 207 -15.42 30.35 -6.06
C SER A 207 -14.58 31.57 -5.71
N THR A 208 -14.76 32.63 -6.47
CA THR A 208 -14.15 33.95 -6.24
C THR A 208 -14.77 34.68 -5.02
N GLU A 209 -15.80 34.13 -4.42
CA GLU A 209 -16.56 34.75 -3.33
C GLU A 209 -16.32 34.10 -1.98
N ASP A 210 -16.04 32.78 -1.92
CA ASP A 210 -15.73 32.05 -0.69
C ASP A 210 -14.24 31.78 -0.58
N LYS A 211 -13.64 32.51 0.25
CA LYS A 211 -12.26 32.86 0.38
C LYS A 211 -11.36 31.85 1.05
N TYR A 212 -10.23 31.74 0.47
CA TYR A 212 -8.84 31.56 0.91
C TYR A 212 -8.57 30.84 2.23
N ASP A 213 -9.40 31.03 3.27
CA ASP A 213 -9.20 30.52 4.62
C ASP A 213 -9.49 29.00 4.74
N TYR A 214 -10.21 28.42 3.78
CA TYR A 214 -10.61 27.01 3.82
C TYR A 214 -9.61 26.06 3.12
N CYS A 215 -8.65 26.59 2.42
CA CYS A 215 -7.67 25.83 1.67
C CYS A 215 -6.25 25.95 2.24
N GLU A 216 -6.13 26.36 3.50
CA GLU A 216 -4.86 26.49 4.20
C GLU A 216 -4.80 25.49 5.37
N PRO A 217 -3.60 24.99 5.71
CA PRO A 217 -3.45 24.17 6.90
C PRO A 217 -3.96 24.87 8.15
N ARG A 218 -4.70 24.13 9.00
CA ARG A 218 -5.24 24.68 10.24
C ARG A 218 -4.22 24.68 11.35
N SER A 219 -4.00 25.85 11.93
CA SER A 219 -3.06 26.05 13.04
C SER A 219 -3.70 25.66 14.38
N VAL A 220 -3.03 24.79 15.14
CA VAL A 220 -3.42 24.34 16.48
C VAL A 220 -2.24 24.51 17.44
N SER A 221 -2.50 24.55 18.74
CA SER A 221 -1.44 24.76 19.72
C SER A 221 -1.53 23.79 20.89
N TYR A 222 -0.39 23.32 21.39
CA TYR A 222 -0.29 22.60 22.64
C TYR A 222 0.97 23.02 23.40
N GLY A 223 0.80 23.48 24.65
CA GLY A 223 1.86 24.15 25.39
C GLY A 223 2.34 25.42 24.67
N SER A 224 3.65 25.51 24.43
CA SER A 224 4.26 26.63 23.69
C SER A 224 4.47 26.35 22.20
N LYS A 225 4.05 25.19 21.71
CA LYS A 225 4.25 24.79 20.32
C LYS A 225 2.97 24.92 19.49
N THR A 226 3.16 25.27 18.24
CA THR A 226 2.10 25.30 17.22
C THR A 226 2.32 24.16 16.25
N TYR A 227 1.22 23.55 15.83
CA TYR A 227 1.18 22.46 14.85
C TYR A 227 0.22 22.85 13.71
N LEU A 228 0.40 22.25 12.56
CA LEU A 228 -0.45 22.43 11.39
C LEU A 228 -1.19 21.14 11.05
N VAL A 229 -2.49 21.24 10.84
CA VAL A 229 -3.35 20.14 10.34
C VAL A 229 -3.62 20.41 8.87
N ASP A 230 -3.13 19.53 8.00
CA ASP A 230 -3.26 19.65 6.55
C ASP A 230 -3.79 18.36 5.92
N CYS A 231 -3.12 17.23 6.19
CA CYS A 231 -3.51 15.91 5.71
C CYS A 231 -4.73 15.39 6.49
N TYR A 232 -5.69 14.84 5.78
CA TYR A 232 -6.84 14.17 6.38
C TYR A 232 -7.31 13.01 5.51
N CYS A 233 -8.03 12.06 6.11
CA CYS A 233 -8.86 11.13 5.37
C CYS A 233 -10.28 11.14 5.93
N ALA A 234 -11.27 11.00 5.06
CA ALA A 234 -12.69 11.01 5.39
C ALA A 234 -13.36 9.74 4.89
N VAL A 235 -14.00 8.99 5.79
CA VAL A 235 -14.65 7.73 5.50
C VAL A 235 -16.08 7.74 6.08
N PRO A 236 -17.05 7.03 5.47
CA PRO A 236 -18.40 6.96 5.97
C PRO A 236 -18.54 6.04 7.18
N GLU A 237 -19.58 6.23 7.97
CA GLU A 237 -20.01 5.26 8.98
C GLU A 237 -20.28 3.88 8.39
N LYS A 238 -20.86 3.84 7.19
CA LYS A 238 -21.29 2.60 6.53
C LYS A 238 -21.37 2.76 5.02
N GLY A 239 -21.28 1.65 4.33
CA GLY A 239 -21.66 1.53 2.94
C GLY A 239 -22.99 0.83 2.79
N LYS A 240 -23.51 0.76 1.57
CA LYS A 240 -24.74 0.03 1.24
C LYS A 240 -24.46 -1.46 0.99
N ARG A 241 -23.32 -1.79 0.42
CA ARG A 241 -22.89 -3.15 0.03
C ARG A 241 -21.78 -3.68 0.93
N TYR A 242 -20.89 -2.79 1.35
CA TYR A 242 -19.68 -3.12 2.07
C TYR A 242 -19.61 -2.41 3.41
N ALA A 243 -19.05 -3.09 4.40
CA ALA A 243 -18.71 -2.46 5.66
C ALA A 243 -17.59 -1.43 5.48
N THR A 244 -17.63 -0.39 6.28
CA THR A 244 -16.62 0.67 6.22
C THR A 244 -15.25 0.27 6.76
N PHE A 245 -15.14 -0.84 7.48
CA PHE A 245 -13.89 -1.28 8.10
C PHE A 245 -12.74 -1.38 7.09
N GLY A 246 -12.95 -2.09 5.98
CA GLY A 246 -11.95 -2.18 4.91
C GLY A 246 -11.67 -0.85 4.23
N THR A 247 -12.70 0.01 4.10
CA THR A 247 -12.52 1.37 3.58
C THR A 247 -11.68 2.23 4.52
N ILE A 248 -11.86 2.11 5.85
CA ILE A 248 -10.98 2.79 6.82
C ILE A 248 -9.52 2.35 6.62
N CYS A 249 -9.27 1.04 6.53
CA CYS A 249 -7.92 0.52 6.35
C CYS A 249 -7.30 1.04 5.04
N HIS A 250 -8.06 1.08 3.94
CA HIS A 250 -7.62 1.54 2.63
C HIS A 250 -7.31 3.04 2.62
N GLU A 251 -8.28 3.90 3.00
CA GLU A 251 -8.10 5.36 2.98
C GLU A 251 -6.99 5.80 3.95
N TYR A 252 -6.90 5.14 5.09
CA TYR A 252 -5.84 5.42 6.05
C TYR A 252 -4.46 5.02 5.52
N THR A 253 -4.38 3.99 4.68
CA THR A 253 -3.12 3.56 4.04
C THR A 253 -2.59 4.61 3.05
N HIS A 254 -3.46 5.39 2.42
CA HIS A 254 -3.03 6.54 1.62
C HIS A 254 -2.25 7.56 2.46
N CYS A 255 -2.60 7.75 3.73
CA CYS A 255 -1.85 8.62 4.63
C CYS A 255 -0.39 8.14 4.82
N PHE A 256 -0.12 6.86 4.61
CA PHE A 256 1.24 6.30 4.61
C PHE A 256 1.99 6.50 3.29
N GLY A 257 1.35 7.05 2.28
CA GLY A 257 1.96 7.37 1.00
C GLY A 257 1.75 6.32 -0.09
N PHE A 258 0.90 5.31 0.13
CA PHE A 258 0.57 4.33 -0.91
C PHE A 258 -0.47 4.88 -1.90
N PRO A 259 -0.28 4.68 -3.21
CA PRO A 259 -1.28 4.99 -4.22
C PRO A 259 -2.32 3.88 -4.32
N ASP A 260 -3.41 4.15 -5.03
CA ASP A 260 -4.25 3.09 -5.55
C ASP A 260 -3.51 2.25 -6.59
N PHE A 261 -3.73 0.93 -6.55
CA PHE A 261 -3.21 0.03 -7.58
C PHE A 261 -4.25 -0.30 -8.67
N TYR A 262 -5.45 0.24 -8.58
CA TYR A 262 -6.44 0.26 -9.63
C TYR A 262 -6.50 1.63 -10.32
N PHE A 263 -7.12 1.70 -11.49
CA PHE A 263 -7.33 2.95 -12.21
C PHE A 263 -8.76 3.04 -12.75
N SER A 264 -9.50 4.05 -12.33
CA SER A 264 -10.93 4.19 -12.64
C SER A 264 -11.69 2.93 -12.19
N SER A 265 -12.30 2.18 -13.09
CA SER A 265 -12.96 0.91 -12.79
C SER A 265 -12.12 -0.32 -13.14
N THR A 266 -10.85 -0.13 -13.50
CA THR A 266 -9.96 -1.22 -13.91
C THR A 266 -9.05 -1.61 -12.75
N SER A 267 -9.21 -2.83 -12.29
CA SER A 267 -8.38 -3.46 -11.27
C SER A 267 -7.25 -4.26 -11.91
N TYR A 268 -6.09 -4.34 -11.26
CA TYR A 268 -4.89 -5.00 -11.78
C TYR A 268 -4.38 -6.12 -10.88
N VAL A 269 -4.51 -5.98 -9.58
CA VAL A 269 -4.15 -7.00 -8.58
C VAL A 269 -5.37 -7.51 -7.81
N LYS A 270 -6.54 -6.91 -8.03
CA LYS A 270 -7.84 -7.38 -7.56
C LYS A 270 -7.90 -7.48 -6.02
N ASP A 271 -8.54 -8.51 -5.55
CA ASP A 271 -8.78 -8.79 -4.13
C ASP A 271 -7.50 -9.28 -3.40
N TRP A 272 -6.35 -9.32 -4.08
CA TRP A 272 -5.04 -9.68 -3.52
C TRP A 272 -4.36 -8.55 -2.76
N ASP A 273 -4.80 -7.32 -2.96
CA ASP A 273 -4.16 -6.14 -2.38
C ASP A 273 -5.18 -5.15 -1.82
N LEU A 274 -4.85 -4.57 -0.64
CA LEU A 274 -5.70 -3.60 0.06
C LEU A 274 -5.93 -2.33 -0.79
N MET A 275 -4.90 -1.88 -1.52
CA MET A 275 -4.94 -0.66 -2.32
C MET A 275 -5.51 -0.89 -3.74
N ASP A 276 -6.00 -2.10 -4.02
CA ASP A 276 -6.89 -2.39 -5.15
C ASP A 276 -8.29 -2.72 -4.59
N TYR A 277 -8.84 -3.91 -4.74
CA TYR A 277 -10.18 -4.27 -4.27
C TYR A 277 -10.18 -5.15 -3.01
N GLY A 278 -9.01 -5.44 -2.46
CA GLY A 278 -8.85 -6.26 -1.26
C GLY A 278 -9.47 -5.67 0.00
N ASN A 279 -9.74 -4.36 0.02
CA ASN A 279 -10.50 -3.69 1.07
C ASN A 279 -11.97 -4.16 1.16
N TYR A 280 -12.54 -4.67 0.07
CA TYR A 280 -13.92 -5.18 0.02
C TYR A 280 -14.03 -6.67 0.36
N ASN A 281 -12.92 -7.36 0.62
CA ASN A 281 -12.93 -8.76 1.01
C ASN A 281 -13.83 -8.99 2.23
N GLY A 282 -14.51 -10.14 2.24
CA GLY A 282 -15.44 -10.46 3.32
C GLY A 282 -16.58 -9.45 3.49
N GLY A 283 -17.00 -8.78 2.42
CA GLY A 283 -18.01 -7.73 2.51
C GLY A 283 -17.51 -6.47 3.19
N GLY A 284 -16.21 -6.20 3.17
CA GLY A 284 -15.55 -5.04 3.78
C GLY A 284 -15.25 -5.21 5.28
N TYR A 285 -15.56 -6.37 5.86
CA TYR A 285 -15.22 -6.68 7.26
C TYR A 285 -13.86 -7.36 7.41
N LEU A 286 -13.34 -7.93 6.33
CA LEU A 286 -12.13 -8.73 6.32
C LEU A 286 -11.21 -8.30 5.17
N PRO A 287 -10.70 -7.05 5.20
CA PRO A 287 -9.76 -6.60 4.21
C PRO A 287 -8.53 -7.51 4.20
N CYS A 288 -7.92 -7.73 3.02
CA CYS A 288 -6.71 -8.54 2.95
C CYS A 288 -5.53 -7.87 3.65
N GLY A 289 -4.54 -8.66 4.02
CA GLY A 289 -3.28 -8.15 4.54
C GLY A 289 -2.46 -7.46 3.44
N TYR A 290 -1.57 -6.58 3.87
CA TYR A 290 -0.57 -5.97 3.01
C TYR A 290 0.32 -7.02 2.33
N SER A 291 0.74 -6.75 1.11
CA SER A 291 1.78 -7.51 0.43
C SER A 291 3.13 -7.39 1.15
N ALA A 292 4.05 -8.29 0.84
CA ALA A 292 5.41 -8.21 1.36
C ALA A 292 6.12 -6.93 0.89
N HIS A 293 5.79 -6.43 -0.30
CA HIS A 293 6.30 -5.17 -0.82
C HIS A 293 5.90 -3.99 0.07
N GLU A 294 4.62 -3.84 0.36
CA GLU A 294 4.11 -2.76 1.21
C GLU A 294 4.70 -2.86 2.63
N ARG A 295 4.74 -4.06 3.22
CA ARG A 295 5.34 -4.28 4.55
C ARG A 295 6.83 -3.94 4.58
N TRP A 296 7.55 -4.25 3.50
CA TRP A 296 8.96 -3.88 3.35
C TRP A 296 9.15 -2.37 3.29
N LEU A 297 8.32 -1.67 2.52
CA LEU A 297 8.35 -0.22 2.41
C LEU A 297 8.02 0.49 3.74
N MET A 298 7.16 -0.13 4.55
CA MET A 298 6.80 0.36 5.89
C MET A 298 7.86 0.03 6.97
N GLY A 299 8.88 -0.75 6.65
CA GLY A 299 9.88 -1.22 7.62
C GLY A 299 9.38 -2.35 8.51
N TRP A 300 8.23 -2.94 8.20
CA TRP A 300 7.66 -4.04 8.99
C TRP A 300 8.27 -5.39 8.67
N LEU A 301 8.76 -5.55 7.46
CA LEU A 301 9.36 -6.77 6.94
C LEU A 301 10.73 -6.46 6.31
N THR A 302 11.67 -7.40 6.40
CA THR A 302 12.94 -7.37 5.66
C THR A 302 12.90 -8.46 4.62
N LEU A 303 13.11 -8.10 3.36
CA LEU A 303 13.19 -9.07 2.26
C LEU A 303 14.57 -9.69 2.19
N GLU A 304 14.64 -11.00 2.00
CA GLU A 304 15.86 -11.66 1.61
C GLU A 304 16.01 -11.58 0.09
N GLU A 305 17.11 -10.97 -0.38
CA GLU A 305 17.41 -10.91 -1.80
C GLU A 305 18.07 -12.19 -2.28
N LEU A 306 17.46 -12.84 -3.26
CA LEU A 306 17.97 -14.05 -3.89
C LEU A 306 18.95 -13.69 -5.03
N THR A 307 20.24 -13.86 -4.78
CA THR A 307 21.32 -13.59 -5.75
C THR A 307 22.01 -14.84 -6.24
N GLU A 308 21.93 -15.93 -5.49
CA GLU A 308 22.56 -17.22 -5.80
C GLU A 308 21.54 -18.35 -5.71
N ALA A 309 21.80 -19.47 -6.37
CA ALA A 309 20.95 -20.65 -6.35
C ALA A 309 20.59 -21.06 -4.91
N LYS A 310 19.30 -21.12 -4.62
CA LYS A 310 18.76 -21.46 -3.28
C LYS A 310 17.56 -22.37 -3.38
N THR A 311 17.47 -23.34 -2.49
CA THR A 311 16.23 -24.06 -2.20
C THR A 311 15.59 -23.42 -0.98
N VAL A 312 14.39 -22.89 -1.16
CA VAL A 312 13.52 -22.44 -0.07
C VAL A 312 12.61 -23.59 0.31
N SER A 313 12.57 -23.91 1.58
CA SER A 313 11.71 -25.00 2.12
C SER A 313 10.85 -24.47 3.24
N ASP A 314 9.59 -24.91 3.25
CA ASP A 314 8.65 -24.64 4.32
C ASP A 314 8.42 -23.15 4.64
N MET A 315 8.48 -22.27 3.62
CA MET A 315 8.18 -20.85 3.74
C MET A 315 6.77 -20.67 4.31
N PRO A 316 6.61 -20.05 5.49
CA PRO A 316 5.32 -19.86 6.13
C PRO A 316 4.44 -18.87 5.35
N ALA A 317 3.16 -18.82 5.67
CA ALA A 317 2.30 -17.79 5.11
C ALA A 317 2.70 -16.41 5.64
N LEU A 318 2.65 -15.40 4.78
CA LEU A 318 3.00 -14.02 5.09
C LEU A 318 2.21 -13.44 6.28
N CYS A 319 0.99 -13.92 6.51
CA CYS A 319 0.18 -13.53 7.66
C CYS A 319 0.58 -14.23 8.98
N ASP A 320 1.49 -15.22 8.94
CA ASP A 320 2.00 -15.90 10.14
C ASP A 320 3.38 -15.40 10.53
N GLU A 321 4.28 -15.30 9.55
CA GLU A 321 5.67 -14.90 9.78
C GLU A 321 6.17 -13.94 8.70
N SER A 322 7.18 -13.14 9.04
CA SER A 322 7.74 -12.11 8.17
C SER A 322 8.79 -12.67 7.21
N GLU A 323 8.39 -13.62 6.34
CA GLU A 323 9.29 -14.24 5.36
C GLU A 323 8.77 -14.00 3.94
N ALA A 324 9.61 -13.37 3.11
CA ALA A 324 9.42 -13.17 1.68
C ALA A 324 10.73 -12.89 0.99
N TYR A 325 10.77 -13.04 -0.32
CA TYR A 325 12.01 -13.00 -1.11
C TYR A 325 11.94 -11.96 -2.22
N LEU A 326 13.09 -11.36 -2.52
CA LEU A 326 13.29 -10.37 -3.56
C LEU A 326 14.22 -10.92 -4.66
N ILE A 327 13.87 -10.69 -5.92
CA ILE A 327 14.70 -10.98 -7.09
C ILE A 327 14.79 -9.72 -7.95
N ARG A 328 15.98 -9.12 -8.08
CA ARG A 328 16.17 -7.89 -8.86
C ARG A 328 16.48 -8.17 -10.33
N ASN A 329 16.07 -7.21 -11.17
CA ASN A 329 16.62 -7.06 -12.51
C ASN A 329 18.07 -6.55 -12.40
N ASP A 330 19.05 -7.29 -12.96
CA ASP A 330 20.45 -6.92 -12.88
C ASP A 330 20.82 -5.71 -13.77
N GLY A 331 19.95 -5.33 -14.70
CA GLY A 331 20.09 -4.15 -15.57
C GLY A 331 19.40 -2.89 -15.01
N TYR A 332 18.41 -3.06 -14.14
CA TYR A 332 17.62 -1.95 -13.55
C TYR A 332 17.13 -2.31 -12.16
N GLU A 333 17.80 -1.81 -11.13
CA GLU A 333 17.60 -2.21 -9.72
C GLU A 333 16.21 -1.90 -9.14
N ASN A 334 15.48 -0.95 -9.74
CA ASN A 334 14.15 -0.58 -9.30
C ASN A 334 13.05 -1.49 -9.90
N GLU A 335 13.41 -2.41 -10.78
CA GLU A 335 12.50 -3.47 -11.25
C GLU A 335 12.85 -4.78 -10.58
N TYR A 336 11.87 -5.41 -9.95
CA TYR A 336 12.11 -6.63 -9.19
C TYR A 336 10.84 -7.47 -9.05
N TYR A 337 11.03 -8.74 -8.69
CA TYR A 337 9.97 -9.64 -8.26
C TYR A 337 10.00 -9.80 -6.75
N ILE A 338 8.82 -9.92 -6.15
CA ILE A 338 8.66 -10.32 -4.74
C ILE A 338 7.87 -11.62 -4.69
N ILE A 339 8.39 -12.59 -3.96
CA ILE A 339 7.81 -13.91 -3.75
C ILE A 339 7.29 -13.97 -2.33
N GLU A 340 6.01 -14.23 -2.16
CA GLU A 340 5.34 -14.37 -0.88
C GLU A 340 4.39 -15.57 -0.86
N ASN A 341 4.19 -16.17 0.30
CA ASN A 341 3.20 -17.22 0.48
C ASN A 341 1.93 -16.64 1.10
N ARG A 342 0.83 -16.67 0.35
CA ARG A 342 -0.49 -16.19 0.82
C ARG A 342 -1.42 -17.37 1.06
N GLN A 343 -2.03 -17.43 2.22
CA GLN A 343 -2.95 -18.48 2.61
C GLN A 343 -4.26 -17.87 3.09
N GLN A 344 -5.40 -18.51 2.75
CA GLN A 344 -6.73 -18.07 3.15
C GLN A 344 -6.97 -18.29 4.66
N LYS A 345 -6.31 -17.50 5.49
CA LYS A 345 -6.43 -17.50 6.97
C LYS A 345 -6.23 -16.10 7.56
N LYS A 346 -6.68 -15.87 8.77
CA LYS A 346 -6.63 -14.56 9.46
C LYS A 346 -7.24 -13.47 8.56
N TRP A 347 -6.56 -12.32 8.39
CA TRP A 347 -6.99 -11.24 7.52
C TRP A 347 -7.06 -11.65 6.04
N ASP A 348 -6.28 -12.63 5.64
CA ASP A 348 -6.25 -13.17 4.28
C ASP A 348 -7.31 -14.25 4.01
N ALA A 349 -8.20 -14.55 4.97
CA ALA A 349 -9.17 -15.64 4.85
C ALA A 349 -10.17 -15.50 3.67
N LYS A 350 -10.26 -14.31 3.08
CA LYS A 350 -11.12 -14.03 1.92
C LYS A 350 -10.34 -13.63 0.67
N LEU A 351 -9.05 -13.91 0.63
CA LEU A 351 -8.30 -13.84 -0.62
C LEU A 351 -8.93 -14.73 -1.69
N PRO A 352 -8.75 -14.40 -2.97
CA PRO A 352 -9.32 -15.22 -4.06
C PRO A 352 -8.78 -16.66 -4.09
N GLY A 353 -7.53 -16.87 -3.62
CA GLY A 353 -6.86 -18.16 -3.62
C GLY A 353 -5.79 -18.27 -2.54
N SER A 354 -5.07 -19.39 -2.54
CA SER A 354 -3.94 -19.69 -1.64
C SER A 354 -2.76 -20.20 -2.45
N GLY A 355 -1.54 -19.83 -2.05
CA GLY A 355 -0.31 -20.31 -2.67
C GLY A 355 0.79 -19.24 -2.69
N VAL A 356 1.81 -19.50 -3.50
CA VAL A 356 2.88 -18.54 -3.74
C VAL A 356 2.39 -17.49 -4.72
N VAL A 357 2.43 -16.24 -4.32
CA VAL A 357 2.14 -15.08 -5.16
C VAL A 357 3.45 -14.42 -5.53
N ILE A 358 3.64 -14.12 -6.81
CA ILE A 358 4.84 -13.47 -7.31
C ILE A 358 4.43 -12.12 -7.92
N PHE A 359 4.80 -11.06 -7.21
CA PHE A 359 4.58 -9.69 -7.69
C PHE A 359 5.71 -9.28 -8.63
N HIS A 360 5.37 -8.54 -9.67
CA HIS A 360 6.28 -7.81 -10.54
C HIS A 360 6.13 -6.32 -10.27
N ILE A 361 7.22 -5.70 -9.86
CA ILE A 361 7.24 -4.31 -9.44
C ILE A 361 8.28 -3.55 -10.23
N ASP A 362 7.84 -2.45 -10.84
CA ASP A 362 8.67 -1.39 -11.42
C ASP A 362 8.51 -0.15 -10.54
N TYR A 363 9.47 0.05 -9.64
CA TYR A 363 9.34 1.08 -8.61
C TYR A 363 9.92 2.42 -9.06
N ASP A 364 9.04 3.39 -9.29
CA ASP A 364 9.43 4.79 -9.50
C ASP A 364 8.84 5.66 -8.38
N PRO A 365 9.67 6.16 -7.44
CA PRO A 365 9.18 6.98 -6.34
C PRO A 365 8.46 8.23 -6.81
N SER A 366 8.76 8.76 -8.00
CA SER A 366 8.08 9.94 -8.54
C SER A 366 6.64 9.66 -8.95
N VAL A 367 6.37 8.46 -9.43
CA VAL A 367 5.03 7.99 -9.82
C VAL A 367 4.24 7.50 -8.61
N TRP A 368 4.89 6.69 -7.76
CA TRP A 368 4.21 6.02 -6.64
C TRP A 368 3.74 6.96 -5.53
N VAL A 369 4.31 8.16 -5.44
CA VAL A 369 4.07 9.05 -4.28
C VAL A 369 3.68 10.46 -4.65
N SER A 370 3.93 10.89 -5.86
CA SER A 370 3.75 12.29 -6.27
C SER A 370 2.63 12.53 -7.26
N THR A 371 1.93 11.49 -7.69
CA THR A 371 0.86 11.59 -8.69
C THR A 371 -0.48 11.11 -8.13
N ASP A 372 -1.55 11.71 -8.58
CA ASP A 372 -2.93 11.27 -8.36
C ASP A 372 -3.30 10.10 -9.27
N VAL A 373 -2.35 9.63 -10.06
CA VAL A 373 -2.56 8.56 -11.03
C VAL A 373 -1.94 7.29 -10.48
N SER A 374 -2.73 6.21 -10.49
CA SER A 374 -2.24 4.89 -10.16
C SER A 374 -0.97 4.53 -10.96
N PRO A 375 0.04 3.88 -10.36
CA PRO A 375 1.16 3.32 -11.10
C PRO A 375 0.71 2.29 -12.15
N ASN A 376 -0.52 1.80 -12.02
CA ASN A 376 -1.18 0.94 -13.01
C ASN A 376 -2.32 1.69 -13.70
N HIS A 377 -2.25 1.88 -15.00
CA HIS A 377 -3.35 2.49 -15.77
C HIS A 377 -3.35 2.03 -17.24
N ASN A 378 -4.51 2.06 -17.83
CA ASN A 378 -4.62 1.94 -19.28
C ASN A 378 -4.19 3.25 -19.95
N ALA A 379 -3.87 3.20 -21.22
CA ALA A 379 -3.62 4.41 -21.99
C ALA A 379 -4.87 5.32 -21.99
N TYR A 380 -4.66 6.61 -21.77
CA TYR A 380 -5.73 7.61 -21.79
C TYR A 380 -5.21 8.94 -22.36
N THR A 381 -6.13 9.83 -22.65
CA THR A 381 -5.80 11.22 -22.99
C THR A 381 -6.27 12.11 -21.85
N ASP A 382 -5.36 12.88 -21.31
CA ASP A 382 -5.66 13.77 -20.20
C ASP A 382 -6.54 14.96 -20.61
N LYS A 383 -6.95 15.76 -19.62
CA LYS A 383 -7.80 16.94 -19.86
C LYS A 383 -7.14 18.05 -20.69
N PHE A 384 -5.82 17.97 -20.87
CA PHE A 384 -5.07 18.91 -21.71
C PHE A 384 -4.83 18.36 -23.13
N GLY A 385 -5.35 17.18 -23.44
CA GLY A 385 -5.16 16.51 -24.74
C GLY A 385 -3.83 15.77 -24.86
N VAL A 386 -3.09 15.57 -23.78
CA VAL A 386 -1.83 14.80 -23.77
C VAL A 386 -2.13 13.31 -23.67
N TYR A 387 -1.58 12.54 -24.60
CA TYR A 387 -1.67 11.08 -24.56
C TYR A 387 -0.72 10.52 -23.51
N ILE A 388 -1.26 9.76 -22.58
CA ILE A 388 -0.55 9.04 -21.54
C ILE A 388 -0.57 7.55 -21.89
N PRO A 389 0.58 6.90 -22.10
CA PRO A 389 0.65 5.47 -22.41
C PRO A 389 0.22 4.62 -21.22
N SER A 390 -0.16 3.37 -21.47
CA SER A 390 -0.48 2.44 -20.39
C SER A 390 0.73 2.13 -19.52
N SER A 391 0.49 1.95 -18.23
CA SER A 391 1.49 1.56 -17.24
C SER A 391 1.07 0.32 -16.45
N ARG A 392 2.03 -0.49 -16.03
CA ARG A 392 1.86 -1.73 -15.26
C ARG A 392 3.03 -1.90 -14.30
N MET A 393 3.12 -1.01 -13.33
CA MET A 393 4.27 -0.96 -12.42
C MET A 393 4.09 -1.83 -11.16
N TYR A 394 2.88 -2.37 -10.96
CA TYR A 394 2.58 -3.26 -9.84
C TYR A 394 1.57 -4.32 -10.29
N THR A 395 2.05 -5.53 -10.53
CA THR A 395 1.22 -6.62 -11.06
C THR A 395 1.58 -7.95 -10.42
N ILE A 396 0.75 -8.96 -10.63
CA ILE A 396 1.00 -10.34 -10.21
C ILE A 396 1.22 -11.19 -11.45
N PHE A 397 2.20 -12.10 -11.41
CA PHE A 397 2.32 -13.16 -12.40
C PHE A 397 1.22 -14.21 -12.17
N PRO A 398 0.22 -14.32 -13.05
CA PRO A 398 -0.89 -15.24 -12.83
C PRO A 398 -0.47 -16.68 -13.17
N ALA A 399 -0.49 -17.58 -12.20
CA ALA A 399 -0.11 -18.98 -12.39
C ALA A 399 -0.91 -19.70 -13.50
N ASN A 400 -2.12 -19.24 -13.78
CA ASN A 400 -2.95 -19.75 -14.90
C ASN A 400 -2.59 -19.10 -16.26
N GLY A 401 -1.57 -18.23 -16.34
CA GLY A 401 -1.17 -17.51 -17.55
C GLY A 401 -2.17 -16.46 -18.03
N ASN A 402 -3.19 -16.12 -17.24
CA ASN A 402 -4.25 -15.17 -17.63
C ASN A 402 -4.38 -14.02 -16.65
N THR A 403 -4.11 -12.81 -17.14
CA THR A 403 -4.16 -11.56 -16.35
C THR A 403 -5.57 -11.04 -16.10
N SER A 404 -6.61 -11.67 -16.65
CA SER A 404 -7.98 -11.23 -16.41
C SER A 404 -8.37 -11.44 -14.95
N THR A 405 -8.81 -10.37 -14.31
CA THR A 405 -9.16 -10.34 -12.87
C THR A 405 -10.32 -11.25 -12.49
N ILE A 406 -11.13 -11.71 -13.47
CA ILE A 406 -12.16 -12.74 -13.23
C ILE A 406 -11.58 -14.11 -12.87
N PHE A 407 -10.29 -14.33 -13.11
CA PHE A 407 -9.55 -15.55 -12.79
C PHE A 407 -8.50 -15.32 -11.70
N ALA A 408 -8.67 -14.27 -10.87
CA ALA A 408 -7.73 -13.95 -9.80
C ALA A 408 -7.59 -15.10 -8.77
N ASP A 409 -8.60 -15.96 -8.66
CA ASP A 409 -8.58 -17.19 -7.86
C ASP A 409 -7.54 -18.24 -8.33
N ARG A 410 -6.92 -18.03 -9.50
CA ARG A 410 -5.98 -18.94 -10.16
C ARG A 410 -4.61 -18.30 -10.36
N TRP A 411 -4.31 -17.23 -9.67
CA TRP A 411 -3.05 -16.49 -9.85
C TRP A 411 -1.93 -16.99 -8.95
N ALA A 412 -2.24 -17.59 -7.81
CA ALA A 412 -1.24 -18.19 -6.93
C ALA A 412 -0.67 -19.49 -7.51
N PHE A 413 0.64 -19.67 -7.36
CA PHE A 413 1.35 -20.91 -7.69
C PHE A 413 1.30 -21.92 -6.53
N PRO A 414 1.30 -23.24 -6.82
CA PRO A 414 1.14 -23.85 -8.16
C PRO A 414 -0.34 -23.80 -8.61
N TYR A 415 -0.56 -23.71 -9.92
CA TYR A 415 -1.88 -23.85 -10.50
C TYR A 415 -1.88 -24.99 -11.53
N LEU A 416 -2.65 -26.06 -11.30
CA LEU A 416 -2.56 -27.30 -12.07
C LEU A 416 -1.12 -27.80 -12.16
N ASP A 417 -0.61 -28.01 -13.38
CA ASP A 417 0.77 -28.44 -13.61
C ASP A 417 1.78 -27.27 -13.69
N ASN A 418 1.29 -26.02 -13.59
CA ASN A 418 2.17 -24.87 -13.61
C ASN A 418 2.70 -24.55 -12.20
N ASN A 419 3.96 -24.88 -11.98
CA ASN A 419 4.66 -24.73 -10.72
C ASN A 419 6.02 -24.02 -10.90
N GLU A 420 6.12 -23.16 -11.94
CA GLU A 420 7.36 -22.45 -12.23
C GLU A 420 7.10 -21.05 -12.82
N LEU A 421 8.06 -20.15 -12.64
CA LEU A 421 8.19 -18.90 -13.35
C LEU A 421 9.59 -18.80 -13.94
N THR A 422 9.68 -19.03 -15.25
CA THR A 422 10.94 -19.07 -16.00
C THR A 422 10.85 -18.18 -17.24
N ASN A 423 11.93 -18.04 -17.99
CA ASN A 423 11.91 -17.27 -19.23
C ASN A 423 10.95 -17.85 -20.29
N THR A 424 10.57 -19.11 -20.18
CA THR A 424 9.78 -19.87 -21.16
C THR A 424 8.48 -20.44 -20.64
N SER A 425 8.22 -20.32 -19.31
CA SER A 425 6.94 -20.71 -18.72
C SER A 425 5.80 -19.80 -19.17
N SER A 426 4.57 -20.16 -18.83
CA SER A 426 3.39 -19.33 -19.04
C SER A 426 2.66 -19.10 -17.70
N PRO A 427 2.79 -17.89 -17.09
CA PRO A 427 3.46 -16.69 -17.59
C PRO A 427 4.99 -16.86 -17.69
N ALA A 428 5.63 -16.06 -18.55
CA ALA A 428 7.09 -15.99 -18.61
C ALA A 428 7.63 -14.91 -17.66
N ALA A 429 8.83 -15.14 -17.10
CA ALA A 429 9.54 -14.19 -16.25
C ALA A 429 10.03 -12.98 -17.07
N SER A 430 9.12 -12.08 -17.43
CA SER A 430 9.33 -10.92 -18.30
C SER A 430 9.65 -9.67 -17.48
N LEU A 431 10.40 -8.78 -18.09
CA LEU A 431 10.79 -7.47 -17.57
C LEU A 431 10.21 -6.34 -18.43
N ILE A 432 10.12 -5.16 -17.85
CA ILE A 432 9.78 -3.88 -18.51
C ILE A 432 11.07 -3.23 -19.02
N HIS A 433 12.11 -3.23 -18.19
CA HIS A 433 13.44 -2.68 -18.51
C HIS A 433 14.41 -3.79 -18.90
N GLU A 434 15.36 -3.47 -19.78
CA GLU A 434 16.38 -4.43 -20.20
C GLU A 434 17.22 -4.93 -19.00
N ASN A 435 17.45 -6.23 -18.98
CA ASN A 435 18.40 -6.86 -18.08
C ASN A 435 19.85 -6.54 -18.53
N SER A 436 20.83 -6.86 -17.72
CA SER A 436 22.26 -6.65 -18.00
C SER A 436 22.76 -7.31 -19.30
N ASP A 437 22.04 -8.32 -19.81
CA ASP A 437 22.32 -8.99 -21.10
C ASP A 437 21.56 -8.37 -22.29
N GLY A 438 20.80 -7.29 -22.07
CA GLY A 438 19.98 -6.62 -23.09
C GLY A 438 18.67 -7.32 -23.39
N SER A 439 18.29 -8.37 -22.67
CA SER A 439 17.00 -9.05 -22.84
C SER A 439 15.95 -8.50 -21.89
N LEU A 440 14.67 -8.66 -22.27
CA LEU A 440 13.52 -8.38 -21.38
C LEU A 440 13.11 -9.65 -20.61
N LYS A 441 14.10 -10.37 -20.04
CA LYS A 441 13.91 -11.59 -19.27
C LYS A 441 14.69 -11.53 -17.97
N MET A 442 14.09 -12.05 -16.91
CA MET A 442 14.72 -12.03 -15.58
C MET A 442 15.96 -12.93 -15.52
N ASN A 443 15.99 -14.00 -16.29
CA ASN A 443 17.11 -14.98 -16.33
C ASN A 443 17.40 -15.67 -14.99
N LYS A 444 16.49 -15.58 -14.05
CA LYS A 444 16.58 -16.15 -12.70
C LYS A 444 15.36 -17.04 -12.46
N PRO A 445 15.36 -18.30 -12.93
CA PRO A 445 14.20 -19.18 -12.87
C PRO A 445 13.81 -19.53 -11.44
N ILE A 446 12.50 -19.56 -11.20
CA ILE A 446 11.85 -20.09 -10.01
C ILE A 446 11.14 -21.37 -10.46
N THR A 447 11.47 -22.50 -9.85
CA THR A 447 10.94 -23.82 -10.25
C THR A 447 10.53 -24.65 -9.04
N ASP A 448 9.86 -25.77 -9.30
CA ASP A 448 9.42 -26.73 -8.27
C ASP A 448 8.62 -26.08 -7.13
N ILE A 449 7.79 -25.09 -7.49
CA ILE A 449 6.92 -24.41 -6.51
C ILE A 449 5.89 -25.44 -6.02
N THR A 450 5.85 -25.65 -4.70
CA THR A 450 4.91 -26.53 -4.03
C THR A 450 4.32 -25.85 -2.81
N VAL A 451 3.11 -26.23 -2.43
CA VAL A 451 2.48 -25.81 -1.17
C VAL A 451 1.91 -27.07 -0.51
N THR A 452 2.36 -27.34 0.70
CA THR A 452 1.90 -28.47 1.51
C THR A 452 1.56 -27.96 2.90
N ASP A 453 0.34 -28.25 3.35
CA ASP A 453 -0.17 -27.79 4.66
C ASP A 453 0.00 -26.27 4.92
N GLY A 454 -0.09 -25.47 3.83
CA GLY A 454 0.06 -24.04 3.89
C GLY A 454 1.51 -23.52 3.90
N LEU A 455 2.49 -24.41 3.88
CA LEU A 455 3.91 -24.09 3.76
C LEU A 455 4.34 -24.19 2.29
N ALA A 456 5.05 -23.18 1.81
CA ALA A 456 5.51 -23.12 0.43
C ALA A 456 6.98 -23.53 0.31
N SER A 457 7.34 -24.18 -0.80
CA SER A 457 8.73 -24.48 -1.12
C SER A 457 8.98 -24.25 -2.61
N PHE A 458 10.19 -23.82 -2.95
CA PHE A 458 10.58 -23.60 -4.34
C PHE A 458 12.10 -23.66 -4.53
N LYS A 459 12.54 -23.76 -5.76
CA LYS A 459 13.94 -23.64 -6.13
C LYS A 459 14.19 -22.37 -6.94
N PHE A 460 15.15 -21.59 -6.52
CA PHE A 460 15.67 -20.44 -7.23
C PHE A 460 16.95 -20.83 -7.97
N MET A 461 17.03 -20.56 -9.27
CA MET A 461 18.19 -20.91 -10.13
C MET A 461 18.62 -22.37 -10.00
N GLY A 462 17.66 -23.30 -9.95
CA GLY A 462 17.89 -24.74 -9.83
C GLY A 462 18.09 -25.25 -8.40
N GLY A 463 18.06 -24.35 -7.42
CA GLY A 463 18.21 -24.69 -6.01
C GLY A 463 19.65 -24.95 -5.59
N THR A 464 19.89 -24.92 -4.29
CA THR A 464 21.11 -25.48 -3.73
C THR A 464 21.10 -26.98 -3.99
N THR A 465 22.10 -27.47 -4.66
CA THR A 465 22.35 -28.92 -4.71
C THR A 465 22.79 -29.32 -3.31
N GLY A 466 21.87 -29.44 -2.40
CA GLY A 466 22.12 -29.99 -1.09
C GLY A 466 22.65 -31.40 -1.27
N LEU A 467 23.76 -31.71 -0.63
CA LEU A 467 24.05 -33.09 -0.32
C LEU A 467 22.80 -33.60 0.43
N PHE A 468 22.23 -34.69 -0.05
CA PHE A 468 21.25 -35.43 0.71
C PHE A 468 21.81 -35.60 2.13
N GLU A 469 21.17 -35.00 3.12
CA GLU A 469 21.33 -35.42 4.49
C GLU A 469 20.81 -36.85 4.58
N GLN A 470 21.64 -37.82 4.16
CA GLN A 470 21.41 -39.17 4.63
C GLN A 470 21.69 -39.15 6.12
N LYS A 471 20.60 -39.17 6.87
CA LYS A 471 20.62 -39.37 8.31
C LYS A 471 21.14 -40.77 8.60
N VAL A 472 22.48 -40.95 8.51
CA VAL A 472 23.17 -42.13 8.95
C VAL A 472 23.74 -41.81 10.32
N LEU A 473 23.39 -42.60 11.30
CA LEU A 473 23.95 -42.52 12.66
C LEU A 473 25.47 -42.54 12.58
N GLY A 474 26.16 -41.40 12.77
CA GLY A 474 27.59 -41.25 12.74
C GLY A 474 28.16 -40.43 11.58
N GLU A 475 27.45 -39.41 11.11
CA GLU A 475 27.75 -38.69 9.86
C GLU A 475 28.98 -37.79 9.83
N PRO A 476 29.66 -37.70 8.64
CA PRO A 476 30.69 -36.73 8.37
C PRO A 476 30.11 -35.32 8.26
N LYS A 477 30.58 -34.38 9.05
CA LYS A 477 30.19 -33.00 8.99
C LYS A 477 30.84 -32.31 7.79
N ILE A 478 30.02 -31.73 6.88
CA ILE A 478 30.55 -30.88 5.81
C ILE A 478 31.13 -29.62 6.46
N LEU A 479 32.37 -29.33 6.15
CA LEU A 479 33.09 -28.15 6.61
C LEU A 479 33.02 -27.01 5.58
N TYR A 480 33.06 -27.37 4.29
CA TYR A 480 33.03 -26.42 3.17
C TYR A 480 32.40 -27.09 1.94
N ASP A 481 31.59 -26.33 1.23
CA ASP A 481 31.00 -26.68 -0.05
C ASP A 481 31.51 -25.72 -1.13
N PHE A 482 32.13 -26.27 -2.18
CA PHE A 482 32.66 -25.54 -3.33
C PHE A 482 31.98 -26.02 -4.64
N GLY A 483 30.70 -26.30 -4.62
CA GLY A 483 29.97 -26.83 -5.77
C GLY A 483 30.27 -28.32 -6.02
N PRO A 484 31.04 -28.71 -7.05
CA PRO A 484 31.34 -30.13 -7.30
C PRO A 484 32.34 -30.75 -6.31
N ILE A 485 32.87 -29.95 -5.38
CA ILE A 485 33.90 -30.38 -4.43
C ILE A 485 33.43 -30.07 -3.00
N TYR A 486 33.48 -31.08 -2.13
CA TYR A 486 33.14 -30.93 -0.72
C TYR A 486 34.36 -31.24 0.15
N ILE A 487 34.50 -30.53 1.23
CA ILE A 487 35.37 -30.87 2.33
C ILE A 487 34.51 -31.37 3.48
N ILE A 488 34.65 -32.63 3.79
CA ILE A 488 33.87 -33.31 4.82
C ILE A 488 34.73 -33.77 5.97
N ARG A 489 34.20 -33.80 7.19
CA ARG A 489 34.81 -34.46 8.34
C ARG A 489 34.03 -35.73 8.64
N ASN A 490 34.68 -36.90 8.62
CA ASN A 490 34.01 -38.16 8.98
C ASN A 490 33.84 -38.30 10.51
N ALA A 491 33.15 -39.34 10.92
CA ALA A 491 32.88 -39.61 12.32
C ALA A 491 34.14 -39.83 13.18
N GLN A 492 35.26 -40.16 12.55
CA GLN A 492 36.58 -40.33 13.16
C GLN A 492 37.35 -39.00 13.24
N GLY A 493 36.78 -37.88 12.77
CA GLY A 493 37.43 -36.57 12.77
C GLY A 493 38.37 -36.30 11.58
N GLU A 494 38.48 -37.20 10.64
CA GLU A 494 39.33 -37.06 9.44
C GLU A 494 38.63 -36.10 8.43
N ILE A 495 39.43 -35.24 7.81
CA ILE A 495 38.98 -34.29 6.80
C ILE A 495 39.29 -34.88 5.41
N LYS A 496 38.27 -34.96 4.56
CA LYS A 496 38.38 -35.48 3.18
C LYS A 496 37.75 -34.53 2.17
N LYS A 497 38.41 -34.47 0.99
CA LYS A 497 37.84 -33.83 -0.19
C LYS A 497 37.02 -34.86 -0.97
N VAL A 498 35.77 -34.60 -1.22
CA VAL A 498 34.89 -35.45 -2.02
C VAL A 498 34.49 -34.70 -3.29
N ILE A 499 34.58 -35.37 -4.42
CA ILE A 499 34.16 -34.81 -5.72
C ILE A 499 32.84 -35.49 -6.10
N LYS A 500 31.81 -34.69 -6.33
CA LYS A 500 30.55 -35.19 -6.87
C LYS A 500 30.77 -35.59 -8.32
N ARG A 501 30.50 -36.82 -8.66
CA ARG A 501 30.52 -37.31 -10.04
C ARG A 501 29.13 -37.16 -10.67
#